data_7bfeeb18a77d1307cd2a5efd96b3fb98
#
_entry.id   7bfeeb18a77d1307cd2a5efd96b3fb98
#
_cell.length_a   1.000
_cell.length_b   1.000
_cell.length_c   1.000
_cell.angle_alpha   90.00
_cell.angle_beta   90.00
_cell.angle_gamma   90.00
#
_symmetry.space_group_name_H-M   'P 1'
#
loop_
_entity.id
_entity.type
_entity.pdbx_description
1 polymer ?
#
loop_
_entity_poly.entity_id
_entity_poly.type
_entity_poly.pdbx_seq_one_letter_code
_entity_poly.pdbx_strand_id
1 'polypeptide(L)'
;SLGLVGSEMCIRDRGKYLDGSANHWMPQEVNMTSDIALWKSEEGLTDDERRIVKRNLGFFSTADSLVANNLVLALYRLITNPECRQYILRQAFEEAIHTHAYQYVIESLSMDEGEIFNMYREIPSVAKKAAWGLKYTKEIEDPKFTTGTEETDKLLLKNLIAFYCVLEGIFFYCGFTQILSMGNRNKMTGTAEQFQYILRDESMHVNFGIDLINAIKIENPHLWDEEMQAEAAKMILEGTLLEIDYARDTMPRGVLGMNAKQMEEYLQFIANRRLVQIGLEPEFAGVTNPFPWMSEIMDLRKEKNFFETRVTEYQV
;
A
#
# COMPACT_ATOMS: atom_id res chain seq x y z
N SER A 1 26.30 13.13 -0.92
CA SER A 1 25.70 11.80 -0.79
C SER A 1 24.87 11.77 0.49
N LEU A 2 23.59 11.50 0.40
CA LEU A 2 22.73 11.15 1.54
C LEU A 2 23.23 9.84 2.15
N GLY A 3 24.42 9.85 2.67
CA GLY A 3 25.09 8.71 3.25
C GLY A 3 25.02 8.77 4.78
N LEU A 4 24.64 7.65 5.36
CA LEU A 4 24.67 7.36 6.79
C LEU A 4 23.51 7.97 7.59
N VAL A 5 22.36 7.37 7.45
CA VAL A 5 21.32 7.38 8.47
C VAL A 5 21.91 6.81 9.77
N GLY A 6 21.81 7.54 10.88
CA GLY A 6 22.56 7.26 12.11
C GLY A 6 22.31 5.88 12.74
N SER A 7 23.15 5.51 13.72
CA SER A 7 23.20 4.19 14.36
C SER A 7 21.89 3.69 14.97
N GLU A 8 21.01 4.57 15.44
CA GLU A 8 19.69 4.20 16.00
C GLU A 8 18.71 3.72 14.92
N MET A 9 18.80 4.26 13.71
CA MET A 9 17.98 3.81 12.58
C MET A 9 18.43 2.42 12.11
N CYS A 10 19.73 2.14 12.08
CA CYS A 10 20.26 0.82 11.73
C CYS A 10 19.66 -0.31 12.56
N ILE A 11 19.55 -0.12 13.89
CA ILE A 11 18.97 -1.12 14.79
C ILE A 11 17.48 -1.34 14.49
N ARG A 12 16.71 -0.27 14.24
CA ARG A 12 15.28 -0.36 13.92
C ARG A 12 15.03 -1.02 12.56
N ASP A 13 15.83 -0.70 11.56
CA ASP A 13 15.67 -1.24 10.20
C ASP A 13 16.02 -2.72 10.13
N ARG A 14 17.04 -3.14 10.88
CA ARG A 14 17.33 -4.57 11.09
C ARG A 14 16.14 -5.29 11.76
N GLY A 15 15.50 -4.67 12.75
CA GLY A 15 14.28 -5.19 13.39
C GLY A 15 13.18 -5.40 12.36
N LYS A 16 12.89 -4.40 11.53
CA LYS A 16 11.87 -4.48 10.46
C LYS A 16 12.18 -5.59 9.44
N TYR A 17 13.44 -5.77 9.05
CA TYR A 17 13.84 -6.87 8.18
C TYR A 17 13.56 -8.24 8.81
N LEU A 18 13.86 -8.40 10.10
CA LEU A 18 13.61 -9.65 10.82
C LEU A 18 12.10 -9.91 10.95
N ASP A 19 11.31 -8.88 11.25
CA ASP A 19 9.85 -8.96 11.34
C ASP A 19 9.23 -9.34 9.99
N GLY A 20 9.65 -8.71 8.89
CA GLY A 20 9.24 -9.07 7.55
C GLY A 20 9.61 -10.50 7.19
N SER A 21 10.81 -10.94 7.58
CA SER A 21 11.24 -12.31 7.33
C SER A 21 10.46 -13.35 8.14
N ALA A 22 10.09 -13.03 9.38
CA ALA A 22 9.26 -13.89 10.23
C ALA A 22 7.79 -13.97 9.75
N ASN A 23 7.32 -12.92 9.07
CA ASN A 23 5.96 -12.84 8.51
C ASN A 23 5.84 -13.39 7.08
N HIS A 24 6.83 -14.12 6.59
CA HIS A 24 6.79 -14.70 5.24
C HIS A 24 5.58 -15.61 5.02
N TRP A 25 4.94 -15.47 3.89
CA TRP A 25 3.77 -16.26 3.48
C TRP A 25 3.79 -16.49 1.96
N MET A 26 2.98 -17.46 1.52
CA MET A 26 2.81 -17.76 0.10
C MET A 26 1.33 -17.83 -0.26
N PRO A 27 0.91 -17.33 -1.43
CA PRO A 27 -0.51 -17.32 -1.83
C PRO A 27 -1.20 -18.68 -1.79
N GLN A 28 -0.49 -19.75 -2.10
CA GLN A 28 -1.02 -21.12 -2.11
C GLN A 28 -1.37 -21.68 -0.71
N GLU A 29 -0.93 -21.02 0.36
CA GLU A 29 -1.31 -21.37 1.73
C GLU A 29 -2.77 -21.03 2.02
N VAL A 30 -3.36 -20.13 1.24
CA VAL A 30 -4.74 -19.67 1.39
C VAL A 30 -5.70 -20.52 0.56
N ASN A 31 -6.74 -21.02 1.20
CA ASN A 31 -7.75 -21.85 0.54
C ASN A 31 -8.78 -20.98 -0.20
N MET A 32 -8.87 -21.14 -1.53
CA MET A 32 -9.77 -20.40 -2.40
C MET A 32 -11.10 -21.12 -2.71
N THR A 33 -11.36 -22.31 -2.15
CA THR A 33 -12.51 -23.15 -2.52
C THR A 33 -13.85 -22.43 -2.32
N SER A 34 -14.02 -21.72 -1.20
CA SER A 34 -15.24 -20.95 -0.92
C SER A 34 -15.42 -19.78 -1.89
N ASP A 35 -14.33 -19.11 -2.24
CA ASP A 35 -14.35 -17.98 -3.16
C ASP A 35 -14.72 -18.42 -4.59
N ILE A 36 -14.16 -19.56 -5.03
CA ILE A 36 -14.46 -20.16 -6.34
C ILE A 36 -15.95 -20.51 -6.43
N ALA A 37 -16.52 -21.15 -5.39
CA ALA A 37 -17.93 -21.50 -5.36
C ALA A 37 -18.83 -20.25 -5.38
N LEU A 38 -18.48 -19.24 -4.59
CA LEU A 38 -19.22 -17.98 -4.49
C LEU A 38 -19.14 -17.18 -5.80
N TRP A 39 -17.96 -17.14 -6.44
CA TRP A 39 -17.73 -16.43 -7.69
C TRP A 39 -18.52 -17.03 -8.86
N LYS A 40 -18.66 -18.36 -8.89
CA LYS A 40 -19.44 -19.08 -9.92
C LYS A 40 -20.95 -19.01 -9.71
N SER A 41 -21.40 -18.72 -8.49
CA SER A 41 -22.83 -18.59 -8.18
C SER A 41 -23.41 -17.30 -8.75
N GLU A 42 -24.54 -17.36 -9.44
CA GLU A 42 -25.23 -16.17 -9.98
C GLU A 42 -25.75 -15.26 -8.85
N GLU A 43 -26.17 -15.84 -7.73
CA GLU A 43 -26.73 -15.13 -6.58
C GLU A 43 -25.71 -14.84 -5.45
N GLY A 44 -24.49 -15.37 -5.57
CA GLY A 44 -23.48 -15.31 -4.52
C GLY A 44 -22.96 -13.89 -4.25
N LEU A 45 -22.70 -13.14 -5.31
CA LEU A 45 -22.20 -11.78 -5.29
C LEU A 45 -23.05 -10.86 -6.14
N THR A 46 -23.28 -9.65 -5.65
CA THR A 46 -23.87 -8.59 -6.46
C THR A 46 -22.90 -8.11 -7.56
N ASP A 47 -23.41 -7.42 -8.58
CA ASP A 47 -22.56 -6.81 -9.62
C ASP A 47 -21.56 -5.81 -9.01
N ASP A 48 -21.98 -5.06 -7.99
CA ASP A 48 -21.10 -4.11 -7.30
C ASP A 48 -19.99 -4.83 -6.51
N GLU A 49 -20.28 -5.96 -5.87
CA GLU A 49 -19.26 -6.77 -5.18
C GLU A 49 -18.28 -7.39 -6.19
N ARG A 50 -18.75 -7.89 -7.33
CA ARG A 50 -17.87 -8.37 -8.42
C ARG A 50 -17.01 -7.25 -9.00
N ARG A 51 -17.58 -6.07 -9.16
CA ARG A 51 -16.89 -4.86 -9.61
C ARG A 51 -15.76 -4.47 -8.64
N ILE A 52 -16.01 -4.50 -7.33
CA ILE A 52 -15.00 -4.24 -6.29
C ILE A 52 -13.83 -5.21 -6.47
N VAL A 53 -14.07 -6.51 -6.56
CA VAL A 53 -13.00 -7.50 -6.71
C VAL A 53 -12.18 -7.25 -7.97
N LYS A 54 -12.83 -7.11 -9.13
CA LYS A 54 -12.16 -6.89 -10.41
C LYS A 54 -11.35 -5.59 -10.44
N ARG A 55 -11.94 -4.48 -9.98
CA ARG A 55 -11.27 -3.16 -9.97
C ARG A 55 -10.03 -3.15 -9.07
N ASN A 56 -10.14 -3.76 -7.89
CA ASN A 56 -9.01 -3.81 -6.97
C ASN A 56 -7.90 -4.70 -7.53
N LEU A 57 -8.19 -5.89 -8.04
CA LEU A 57 -7.17 -6.72 -8.69
C LEU A 57 -6.50 -6.00 -9.86
N GLY A 58 -7.27 -5.28 -10.70
CA GLY A 58 -6.71 -4.51 -11.81
C GLY A 58 -5.83 -3.34 -11.39
N PHE A 59 -6.16 -2.67 -10.28
CA PHE A 59 -5.32 -1.61 -9.74
C PHE A 59 -4.06 -2.16 -9.06
N PHE A 60 -4.20 -3.09 -8.12
CA PHE A 60 -3.08 -3.64 -7.34
C PHE A 60 -2.03 -4.32 -8.23
N SER A 61 -2.46 -5.11 -9.22
CA SER A 61 -1.52 -5.76 -10.16
C SER A 61 -0.64 -4.76 -10.92
N THR A 62 -1.15 -3.55 -11.17
CA THR A 62 -0.38 -2.48 -11.83
C THR A 62 0.48 -1.72 -10.84
N ALA A 63 -0.07 -1.40 -9.66
CA ALA A 63 0.59 -0.60 -8.64
C ALA A 63 1.87 -1.28 -8.14
N ASP A 64 1.82 -2.56 -7.77
CA ASP A 64 2.97 -3.29 -7.23
C ASP A 64 4.09 -3.46 -8.26
N SER A 65 3.75 -3.52 -9.56
CA SER A 65 4.76 -3.48 -10.62
C SER A 65 5.51 -2.14 -10.66
N LEU A 66 4.80 -1.01 -10.47
CA LEU A 66 5.43 0.32 -10.38
C LEU A 66 6.25 0.46 -9.10
N VAL A 67 5.74 -0.04 -7.99
CA VAL A 67 6.40 -0.08 -6.68
C VAL A 67 7.71 -0.86 -6.75
N ALA A 68 7.69 -2.09 -7.25
CA ALA A 68 8.87 -2.93 -7.38
C ALA A 68 9.95 -2.28 -8.24
N ASN A 69 9.57 -1.63 -9.35
CA ASN A 69 10.52 -0.91 -10.21
C ASN A 69 11.19 0.24 -9.45
N ASN A 70 10.45 1.07 -8.74
CA ASN A 70 11.01 2.18 -7.96
C ASN A 70 11.99 1.69 -6.88
N LEU A 71 11.67 0.61 -6.17
CA LEU A 71 12.54 0.01 -5.16
C LEU A 71 13.88 -0.43 -5.75
N VAL A 72 13.84 -1.19 -6.84
CA VAL A 72 15.03 -1.84 -7.42
C VAL A 72 15.84 -0.86 -8.26
N LEU A 73 15.20 -0.05 -9.10
CA LEU A 73 15.89 0.84 -10.06
C LEU A 73 16.36 2.14 -9.41
N ALA A 74 15.69 2.62 -8.36
CA ALA A 74 15.99 3.89 -7.72
C ALA A 74 16.44 3.74 -6.26
N LEU A 75 15.56 3.38 -5.36
CA LEU A 75 15.81 3.48 -3.91
C LEU A 75 17.00 2.63 -3.46
N TYR A 76 17.11 1.39 -3.89
CA TYR A 76 18.23 0.52 -3.52
C TYR A 76 19.60 1.11 -3.92
N ARG A 77 19.65 1.82 -5.05
CA ARG A 77 20.87 2.45 -5.54
C ARG A 77 21.19 3.74 -4.78
N LEU A 78 20.18 4.55 -4.49
CA LEU A 78 20.33 5.89 -3.92
C LEU A 78 20.47 5.89 -2.39
N ILE A 79 19.82 4.96 -1.71
CA ILE A 79 19.96 4.77 -0.25
C ILE A 79 21.22 3.93 0.02
N THR A 80 22.17 4.47 0.79
CA THR A 80 23.49 3.84 1.00
C THR A 80 23.64 3.09 2.32
N ASN A 81 22.73 3.33 3.28
CA ASN A 81 22.74 2.62 4.56
C ASN A 81 22.49 1.11 4.34
N PRO A 82 23.38 0.22 4.85
CA PRO A 82 23.28 -1.22 4.61
C PRO A 82 22.01 -1.87 5.14
N GLU A 83 21.53 -1.46 6.31
CA GLU A 83 20.35 -2.01 6.95
C GLU A 83 19.08 -1.57 6.22
N CYS A 84 19.02 -0.29 5.77
CA CYS A 84 17.95 0.18 4.89
C CYS A 84 17.92 -0.62 3.59
N ARG A 85 19.07 -0.86 2.96
CA ARG A 85 19.17 -1.68 1.74
C ARG A 85 18.71 -3.11 1.96
N GLN A 86 19.03 -3.70 3.10
CA GLN A 86 18.58 -5.03 3.47
C GLN A 86 17.04 -5.07 3.53
N TYR A 87 16.42 -4.06 4.13
CA TYR A 87 14.96 -3.96 4.19
C TYR A 87 14.35 -3.70 2.80
N ILE A 88 14.90 -2.80 1.99
CA ILE A 88 14.44 -2.54 0.62
C ILE A 88 14.45 -3.81 -0.24
N LEU A 89 15.46 -4.67 -0.11
CA LEU A 89 15.48 -5.97 -0.79
C LEU A 89 14.37 -6.89 -0.30
N ARG A 90 14.10 -6.89 1.01
CA ARG A 90 13.00 -7.67 1.58
C ARG A 90 11.65 -7.13 1.08
N GLN A 91 11.45 -5.82 1.10
CA GLN A 91 10.26 -5.18 0.56
C GLN A 91 10.05 -5.55 -0.92
N ALA A 92 11.07 -5.42 -1.77
CA ALA A 92 10.99 -5.80 -3.18
C ALA A 92 10.60 -7.29 -3.38
N PHE A 93 11.03 -8.17 -2.48
CA PHE A 93 10.61 -9.57 -2.50
C PHE A 93 9.14 -9.74 -2.05
N GLU A 94 8.67 -8.98 -1.08
CA GLU A 94 7.26 -8.97 -0.66
C GLU A 94 6.35 -8.49 -1.80
N GLU A 95 6.75 -7.48 -2.57
CA GLU A 95 6.01 -7.04 -3.77
C GLU A 95 5.88 -8.15 -4.83
N ALA A 96 6.88 -8.99 -4.96
CA ALA A 96 6.78 -10.17 -5.85
C ALA A 96 5.77 -11.20 -5.32
N ILE A 97 5.65 -11.37 -4.00
CA ILE A 97 4.61 -12.21 -3.38
C ILE A 97 3.22 -11.60 -3.61
N HIS A 98 3.06 -10.27 -3.44
CA HIS A 98 1.81 -9.57 -3.67
C HIS A 98 1.35 -9.74 -5.13
N THR A 99 2.23 -9.52 -6.10
CA THR A 99 1.94 -9.77 -7.52
C THR A 99 1.49 -11.20 -7.76
N HIS A 100 2.17 -12.19 -7.17
CA HIS A 100 1.78 -13.59 -7.25
C HIS A 100 0.42 -13.85 -6.58
N ALA A 101 0.10 -13.17 -5.49
CA ALA A 101 -1.20 -13.30 -4.82
C ALA A 101 -2.35 -12.84 -5.72
N TYR A 102 -2.20 -11.73 -6.42
CA TYR A 102 -3.23 -11.26 -7.37
C TYR A 102 -3.40 -12.22 -8.54
N GLN A 103 -2.30 -12.73 -9.11
CA GLN A 103 -2.34 -13.76 -10.16
C GLN A 103 -3.06 -15.02 -9.66
N TYR A 104 -2.73 -15.48 -8.47
CA TYR A 104 -3.34 -16.66 -7.86
C TYR A 104 -4.85 -16.49 -7.64
N VAL A 105 -5.32 -15.30 -7.22
CA VAL A 105 -6.75 -15.00 -7.12
C VAL A 105 -7.42 -15.00 -8.50
N ILE A 106 -6.83 -14.32 -9.49
CA ILE A 106 -7.35 -14.19 -10.87
C ILE A 106 -7.49 -15.59 -11.50
N GLU A 107 -6.46 -16.43 -11.42
CA GLU A 107 -6.45 -17.79 -11.93
C GLU A 107 -7.48 -18.68 -11.20
N SER A 108 -7.52 -18.63 -9.86
CA SER A 108 -8.45 -19.42 -9.03
C SER A 108 -9.91 -19.12 -9.38
N LEU A 109 -10.23 -17.86 -9.64
CA LEU A 109 -11.58 -17.41 -10.00
C LEU A 109 -11.89 -17.55 -11.50
N SER A 110 -10.91 -17.98 -12.30
CA SER A 110 -10.99 -18.09 -13.77
C SER A 110 -11.44 -16.77 -14.43
N MET A 111 -10.87 -15.65 -13.97
CA MET A 111 -11.10 -14.34 -14.56
C MET A 111 -10.33 -14.19 -15.88
N ASP A 112 -10.79 -13.29 -16.75
CA ASP A 112 -10.04 -12.88 -17.93
C ASP A 112 -8.86 -11.99 -17.52
N GLU A 113 -7.65 -12.53 -17.63
CA GLU A 113 -6.42 -11.81 -17.29
C GLU A 113 -6.25 -10.54 -18.16
N GLY A 114 -6.65 -10.61 -19.43
CA GLY A 114 -6.60 -9.47 -20.34
C GLY A 114 -7.50 -8.33 -19.88
N GLU A 115 -8.73 -8.63 -19.41
CA GLU A 115 -9.63 -7.65 -18.80
C GLU A 115 -8.98 -7.00 -17.57
N ILE A 116 -8.45 -7.80 -16.65
CA ILE A 116 -7.91 -7.32 -15.40
C ILE A 116 -6.65 -6.48 -15.61
N PHE A 117 -5.66 -7.00 -16.35
CA PHE A 117 -4.39 -6.31 -16.53
C PHE A 117 -4.45 -5.08 -17.45
N ASN A 118 -5.50 -4.92 -18.27
CA ASN A 118 -5.68 -3.72 -19.07
C ASN A 118 -6.42 -2.57 -18.35
N MET A 119 -6.93 -2.80 -17.15
CA MET A 119 -7.71 -1.78 -16.42
C MET A 119 -6.94 -0.48 -16.18
N TYR A 120 -5.63 -0.52 -16.04
CA TYR A 120 -4.81 0.70 -15.90
C TYR A 120 -4.83 1.60 -17.13
N ARG A 121 -5.22 1.09 -18.30
CA ARG A 121 -5.38 1.84 -19.55
C ARG A 121 -6.83 2.21 -19.81
N GLU A 122 -7.76 1.31 -19.51
CA GLU A 122 -9.15 1.40 -19.91
C GLU A 122 -10.02 2.11 -18.85
N ILE A 123 -9.63 2.03 -17.57
CA ILE A 123 -10.40 2.59 -16.47
C ILE A 123 -9.79 3.93 -16.02
N PRO A 124 -10.50 5.06 -16.24
CA PRO A 124 -9.94 6.39 -15.97
C PRO A 124 -9.47 6.60 -14.53
N SER A 125 -10.17 6.06 -13.52
CA SER A 125 -9.79 6.19 -12.12
C SER A 125 -8.47 5.45 -11.82
N VAL A 126 -8.26 4.26 -12.39
CA VAL A 126 -7.02 3.49 -12.29
C VAL A 126 -5.89 4.18 -13.05
N ALA A 127 -6.16 4.61 -14.30
CA ALA A 127 -5.18 5.28 -15.16
C ALA A 127 -4.62 6.57 -14.53
N LYS A 128 -5.47 7.37 -13.88
CA LYS A 128 -5.06 8.60 -13.20
C LYS A 128 -4.12 8.32 -12.02
N LYS A 129 -4.39 7.32 -11.21
CA LYS A 129 -3.53 6.91 -10.09
C LYS A 129 -2.16 6.43 -10.60
N ALA A 130 -2.13 5.58 -11.62
CA ALA A 130 -0.90 5.11 -12.24
C ALA A 130 -0.09 6.27 -12.85
N ALA A 131 -0.73 7.19 -13.58
CA ALA A 131 -0.07 8.35 -14.15
C ALA A 131 0.52 9.29 -13.07
N TRP A 132 -0.19 9.47 -11.96
CA TRP A 132 0.29 10.25 -10.83
C TRP A 132 1.54 9.62 -10.22
N GLY A 133 1.55 8.30 -9.99
CA GLY A 133 2.73 7.59 -9.49
C GLY A 133 3.94 7.76 -10.40
N LEU A 134 3.78 7.52 -11.70
CA LEU A 134 4.84 7.66 -12.70
C LEU A 134 5.44 9.09 -12.76
N LYS A 135 4.65 10.11 -12.47
CA LYS A 135 5.14 11.50 -12.41
C LYS A 135 6.29 11.68 -11.41
N TYR A 136 6.24 10.96 -10.29
CA TYR A 136 7.21 11.12 -9.21
C TYR A 136 8.32 10.05 -9.19
N THR A 137 8.14 8.92 -9.91
CA THR A 137 9.10 7.83 -9.91
C THR A 137 10.08 7.88 -11.09
N LYS A 138 9.60 8.30 -12.26
CA LYS A 138 10.32 8.19 -13.54
C LYS A 138 11.71 8.86 -13.55
N GLU A 139 11.85 10.03 -12.93
CA GLU A 139 13.09 10.80 -13.01
C GLU A 139 14.23 10.13 -12.23
N ILE A 140 13.94 9.64 -11.02
CA ILE A 140 14.98 9.02 -10.19
C ILE A 140 15.31 7.59 -10.62
N GLU A 141 14.48 6.96 -11.45
CA GLU A 141 14.74 5.65 -12.05
C GLU A 141 15.78 5.73 -13.18
N ASP A 142 16.07 6.92 -13.73
CA ASP A 142 17.13 7.07 -14.73
C ASP A 142 18.48 6.62 -14.13
N PRO A 143 19.19 5.66 -14.76
CA PRO A 143 20.48 5.20 -14.26
C PRO A 143 21.53 6.30 -14.09
N LYS A 144 21.38 7.43 -14.79
CA LYS A 144 22.27 8.59 -14.69
C LYS A 144 21.91 9.55 -13.54
N PHE A 145 20.72 9.38 -12.95
CA PHE A 145 20.32 10.23 -11.82
C PHE A 145 21.24 9.94 -10.62
N THR A 146 21.74 11.00 -9.99
CA THR A 146 22.56 10.92 -8.78
C THR A 146 22.10 11.96 -7.78
N THR A 147 22.23 11.68 -6.51
CA THR A 147 22.05 12.62 -5.40
C THR A 147 23.35 13.37 -5.10
N GLY A 148 23.26 14.44 -4.31
CA GLY A 148 24.42 15.22 -3.82
C GLY A 148 24.35 16.73 -4.09
N THR A 149 23.26 17.20 -4.70
CA THR A 149 22.89 18.62 -4.74
C THR A 149 21.54 18.80 -4.05
N GLU A 150 21.27 19.99 -3.53
CA GLU A 150 19.98 20.27 -2.87
C GLU A 150 18.79 19.92 -3.79
N GLU A 151 18.87 20.23 -5.08
CA GLU A 151 17.83 19.93 -6.07
C GLU A 151 17.59 18.42 -6.21
N THR A 152 18.64 17.63 -6.41
CA THR A 152 18.54 16.17 -6.58
C THR A 152 18.15 15.47 -5.28
N ASP A 153 18.58 15.98 -4.13
CA ASP A 153 18.24 15.46 -2.82
C ASP A 153 16.76 15.75 -2.50
N LYS A 154 16.24 16.92 -2.85
CA LYS A 154 14.80 17.25 -2.79
C LYS A 154 13.97 16.35 -3.71
N LEU A 155 14.45 16.01 -4.91
CA LEU A 155 13.76 15.08 -5.82
C LEU A 155 13.66 13.67 -5.20
N LEU A 156 14.72 13.17 -4.57
CA LEU A 156 14.66 11.90 -3.85
C LEU A 156 13.67 11.96 -2.68
N LEU A 157 13.68 13.04 -1.89
CA LEU A 157 12.73 13.21 -0.78
C LEU A 157 11.28 13.26 -1.27
N LYS A 158 10.99 13.97 -2.38
CA LYS A 158 9.66 13.97 -3.02
C LYS A 158 9.26 12.58 -3.49
N ASN A 159 10.19 11.82 -4.09
CA ASN A 159 9.90 10.45 -4.49
C ASN A 159 9.54 9.57 -3.27
N LEU A 160 10.30 9.65 -2.18
CA LEU A 160 10.02 8.88 -0.97
C LEU A 160 8.63 9.21 -0.38
N ILE A 161 8.24 10.50 -0.39
CA ILE A 161 6.92 10.93 0.08
C ILE A 161 5.82 10.41 -0.87
N ALA A 162 6.00 10.55 -2.20
CA ALA A 162 5.05 10.04 -3.17
C ALA A 162 4.88 8.53 -3.05
N PHE A 163 5.98 7.82 -2.88
CA PHE A 163 6.02 6.37 -2.80
C PHE A 163 5.40 5.86 -1.50
N TYR A 164 5.96 6.19 -0.35
CA TYR A 164 5.53 5.64 0.93
C TYR A 164 4.28 6.28 1.52
N CYS A 165 4.11 7.60 1.36
CA CYS A 165 2.93 8.25 1.93
C CYS A 165 1.71 8.20 1.02
N VAL A 166 1.87 8.15 -0.30
CA VAL A 166 0.76 8.19 -1.25
C VAL A 166 0.52 6.85 -1.92
N LEU A 167 1.50 6.27 -2.65
CA LEU A 167 1.28 4.99 -3.34
C LEU A 167 0.94 3.88 -2.35
N GLU A 168 1.81 3.59 -1.38
CA GLU A 168 1.57 2.57 -0.37
C GLU A 168 0.69 3.06 0.78
N GLY A 169 0.78 4.36 1.12
CA GLY A 169 0.13 4.96 2.29
C GLY A 169 -1.32 5.41 2.10
N ILE A 170 -1.79 5.58 0.85
CA ILE A 170 -3.15 6.05 0.52
C ILE A 170 -3.79 5.19 -0.56
N PHE A 171 -3.14 4.97 -1.72
CA PHE A 171 -3.74 4.36 -2.90
C PHE A 171 -4.18 2.90 -2.73
N PHE A 172 -3.74 2.22 -1.69
CA PHE A 172 -4.14 0.85 -1.39
C PHE A 172 -5.32 0.77 -0.41
N TYR A 173 -5.60 1.85 0.34
CA TYR A 173 -6.51 1.80 1.48
C TYR A 173 -7.98 1.65 1.12
N CYS A 174 -8.43 2.21 -0.01
CA CYS A 174 -9.78 1.95 -0.53
C CYS A 174 -9.96 0.46 -0.82
N GLY A 175 -9.03 -0.13 -1.55
CA GLY A 175 -9.08 -1.54 -1.94
C GLY A 175 -9.02 -2.49 -0.74
N PHE A 176 -8.10 -2.26 0.19
CA PHE A 176 -8.04 -3.05 1.43
C PHE A 176 -9.35 -3.00 2.20
N THR A 177 -9.89 -1.81 2.42
CA THR A 177 -11.13 -1.65 3.17
C THR A 177 -12.30 -2.36 2.49
N GLN A 178 -12.40 -2.27 1.17
CA GLN A 178 -13.46 -2.89 0.39
C GLN A 178 -13.38 -4.43 0.44
N ILE A 179 -12.23 -5.00 0.18
CA ILE A 179 -12.03 -6.47 0.15
C ILE A 179 -12.18 -7.05 1.56
N LEU A 180 -11.57 -6.45 2.57
CA LEU A 180 -11.67 -6.91 3.96
C LEU A 180 -13.09 -6.78 4.51
N SER A 181 -13.84 -5.75 4.12
CA SER A 181 -15.27 -5.62 4.44
C SER A 181 -16.11 -6.78 3.86
N MET A 182 -15.76 -7.29 2.68
CA MET A 182 -16.40 -8.48 2.13
C MET A 182 -16.08 -9.72 2.98
N GLY A 183 -14.82 -9.89 3.36
CA GLY A 183 -14.37 -10.96 4.27
C GLY A 183 -15.11 -10.97 5.60
N ASN A 184 -15.29 -9.79 6.22
CA ASN A 184 -16.06 -9.63 7.46
C ASN A 184 -17.54 -10.04 7.33
N ARG A 185 -18.06 -10.11 6.11
CA ARG A 185 -19.42 -10.59 5.79
C ARG A 185 -19.43 -12.04 5.27
N ASN A 186 -18.34 -12.78 5.46
CA ASN A 186 -18.14 -14.14 4.96
C ASN A 186 -18.28 -14.27 3.43
N LYS A 187 -17.86 -13.22 2.70
CA LYS A 187 -17.78 -13.20 1.24
C LYS A 187 -16.34 -13.05 0.79
N MET A 188 -15.91 -13.81 -0.21
CA MET A 188 -14.54 -13.77 -0.72
C MET A 188 -13.50 -13.89 0.39
N THR A 189 -13.67 -14.86 1.27
CA THR A 189 -12.87 -15.01 2.50
C THR A 189 -11.41 -15.37 2.20
N GLY A 190 -11.14 -16.19 1.19
CA GLY A 190 -9.78 -16.49 0.75
C GLY A 190 -9.09 -15.27 0.15
N THR A 191 -9.78 -14.52 -0.71
CA THR A 191 -9.28 -13.23 -1.24
C THR A 191 -9.01 -12.26 -0.09
N ALA A 192 -9.95 -12.12 0.86
CA ALA A 192 -9.78 -11.25 2.03
C ALA A 192 -8.59 -11.66 2.90
N GLU A 193 -8.35 -12.96 3.12
CA GLU A 193 -7.18 -13.45 3.87
C GLU A 193 -5.86 -13.06 3.19
N GLN A 194 -5.76 -13.19 1.87
CA GLN A 194 -4.58 -12.73 1.13
C GLN A 194 -4.38 -11.22 1.27
N PHE A 195 -5.44 -10.43 1.09
CA PHE A 195 -5.38 -8.98 1.27
C PHE A 195 -5.04 -8.54 2.70
N GLN A 196 -5.38 -9.35 3.69
CA GLN A 196 -4.96 -9.12 5.08
C GLN A 196 -3.45 -9.30 5.25
N TYR A 197 -2.84 -10.33 4.62
CA TYR A 197 -1.39 -10.51 4.63
C TYR A 197 -0.68 -9.37 3.88
N ILE A 198 -1.21 -8.95 2.73
CA ILE A 198 -0.69 -7.83 1.96
C ILE A 198 -0.77 -6.54 2.80
N LEU A 199 -1.92 -6.21 3.41
CA LEU A 199 -2.06 -5.02 4.26
C LEU A 199 -1.06 -5.01 5.42
N ARG A 200 -0.77 -6.17 6.01
CA ARG A 200 0.25 -6.29 7.05
C ARG A 200 1.63 -5.91 6.52
N ASP A 201 2.01 -6.43 5.36
CA ASP A 201 3.31 -6.15 4.73
C ASP A 201 3.38 -4.66 4.34
N GLU A 202 2.37 -4.11 3.69
CA GLU A 202 2.26 -2.69 3.33
C GLU A 202 2.34 -1.75 4.54
N SER A 203 1.78 -2.16 5.68
CA SER A 203 1.90 -1.37 6.90
C SER A 203 3.35 -1.28 7.40
N MET A 204 4.16 -2.33 7.16
CA MET A 204 5.61 -2.29 7.45
C MET A 204 6.35 -1.40 6.46
N HIS A 205 6.02 -1.49 5.18
CA HIS A 205 6.61 -0.66 4.13
C HIS A 205 6.40 0.82 4.42
N VAL A 206 5.17 1.24 4.68
CA VAL A 206 4.83 2.62 5.04
C VAL A 206 5.58 3.08 6.29
N ASN A 207 5.64 2.26 7.34
CA ASN A 207 6.36 2.62 8.56
C ASN A 207 7.87 2.77 8.32
N PHE A 208 8.47 1.91 7.49
CA PHE A 208 9.86 2.05 7.08
C PHE A 208 10.09 3.35 6.31
N GLY A 209 9.25 3.62 5.32
CA GLY A 209 9.36 4.83 4.51
C GLY A 209 9.23 6.11 5.31
N ILE A 210 8.29 6.17 6.25
CA ILE A 210 8.12 7.31 7.16
C ILE A 210 9.36 7.51 8.04
N ASP A 211 9.92 6.43 8.60
CA ASP A 211 11.16 6.51 9.38
C ASP A 211 12.32 7.01 8.52
N LEU A 212 12.43 6.54 7.28
CA LEU A 212 13.46 6.97 6.33
C LEU A 212 13.30 8.45 5.97
N ILE A 213 12.09 8.91 5.65
CA ILE A 213 11.79 10.33 5.37
C ILE A 213 12.18 11.20 6.57
N ASN A 214 11.77 10.83 7.78
CA ASN A 214 12.06 11.61 8.98
C ASN A 214 13.55 11.62 9.32
N ALA A 215 14.27 10.52 9.09
CA ALA A 215 15.72 10.49 9.28
C ALA A 215 16.45 11.42 8.29
N ILE A 216 16.06 11.41 7.01
CA ILE A 216 16.63 12.32 6.00
C ILE A 216 16.40 13.78 6.40
N LYS A 217 15.20 14.12 6.90
CA LYS A 217 14.86 15.47 7.38
C LYS A 217 15.72 15.89 8.58
N ILE A 218 15.98 14.98 9.52
CA ILE A 218 16.82 15.26 10.69
C ILE A 218 18.27 15.48 10.27
N GLU A 219 18.78 14.65 9.38
CA GLU A 219 20.17 14.73 8.90
C GLU A 219 20.40 15.93 7.94
N ASN A 220 19.36 16.32 7.21
CA ASN A 220 19.41 17.37 6.19
C ASN A 220 18.26 18.37 6.36
N PRO A 221 18.22 19.16 7.46
CA PRO A 221 17.06 20.01 7.76
C PRO A 221 16.80 21.10 6.70
N HIS A 222 17.81 21.46 5.92
CA HIS A 222 17.68 22.42 4.82
C HIS A 222 16.82 21.91 3.66
N LEU A 223 16.62 20.59 3.55
CA LEU A 223 15.73 20.00 2.52
C LEU A 223 14.25 20.11 2.90
N TRP A 224 13.93 20.35 4.19
CA TRP A 224 12.57 20.42 4.71
C TRP A 224 12.13 21.87 4.95
N ASP A 225 12.33 22.72 3.95
CA ASP A 225 11.88 24.11 3.96
C ASP A 225 10.37 24.25 3.73
N GLU A 226 9.86 25.49 3.79
CA GLU A 226 8.42 25.77 3.61
C GLU A 226 7.91 25.34 2.24
N GLU A 227 8.72 25.45 1.18
CA GLU A 227 8.36 25.02 -0.17
C GLU A 227 8.19 23.50 -0.24
N MET A 228 9.14 22.73 0.33
CA MET A 228 9.06 21.26 0.38
C MET A 228 7.88 20.80 1.22
N GLN A 229 7.61 21.46 2.35
CA GLN A 229 6.44 21.15 3.20
C GLN A 229 5.13 21.36 2.44
N ALA A 230 5.00 22.49 1.73
CA ALA A 230 3.82 22.78 0.91
C ALA A 230 3.65 21.78 -0.23
N GLU A 231 4.72 21.40 -0.91
CA GLU A 231 4.67 20.39 -1.98
C GLU A 231 4.32 19.00 -1.42
N ALA A 232 4.87 18.59 -0.28
CA ALA A 232 4.55 17.33 0.38
C ALA A 232 3.06 17.26 0.77
N ALA A 233 2.53 18.33 1.37
CA ALA A 233 1.10 18.43 1.70
C ALA A 233 0.24 18.31 0.43
N LYS A 234 0.59 19.05 -0.62
CA LYS A 234 -0.10 19.01 -1.92
C LYS A 234 -0.11 17.60 -2.52
N MET A 235 1.02 16.88 -2.49
CA MET A 235 1.12 15.51 -3.00
C MET A 235 0.16 14.57 -2.27
N ILE A 236 0.09 14.64 -0.94
CA ILE A 236 -0.81 13.84 -0.12
C ILE A 236 -2.27 14.18 -0.43
N LEU A 237 -2.61 15.47 -0.58
CA LEU A 237 -3.97 15.89 -0.92
C LEU A 237 -4.39 15.47 -2.33
N GLU A 238 -3.53 15.65 -3.34
CA GLU A 238 -3.77 15.17 -4.70
C GLU A 238 -4.03 13.66 -4.73
N GLY A 239 -3.18 12.88 -4.05
CA GLY A 239 -3.35 11.43 -3.93
C GLY A 239 -4.66 11.05 -3.25
N THR A 240 -5.03 11.75 -2.20
CA THR A 240 -6.29 11.52 -1.48
C THR A 240 -7.51 11.76 -2.39
N LEU A 241 -7.50 12.82 -3.18
CA LEU A 241 -8.59 13.12 -4.12
C LEU A 241 -8.70 12.04 -5.23
N LEU A 242 -7.57 11.56 -5.73
CA LEU A 242 -7.56 10.46 -6.72
C LEU A 242 -8.11 9.16 -6.13
N GLU A 243 -7.79 8.87 -4.87
CA GLU A 243 -8.30 7.68 -4.19
C GLU A 243 -9.80 7.79 -3.89
N ILE A 244 -10.30 8.99 -3.54
CA ILE A 244 -11.73 9.26 -3.38
C ILE A 244 -12.47 9.06 -4.71
N ASP A 245 -11.93 9.53 -5.83
CA ASP A 245 -12.51 9.31 -7.17
C ASP A 245 -12.52 7.82 -7.52
N TYR A 246 -11.45 7.09 -7.18
CA TYR A 246 -11.38 5.64 -7.34
C TYR A 246 -12.45 4.92 -6.49
N ALA A 247 -12.63 5.35 -5.24
CA ALA A 247 -13.68 4.78 -4.37
C ALA A 247 -15.09 4.97 -4.94
N ARG A 248 -15.37 6.12 -5.56
CA ARG A 248 -16.64 6.39 -6.23
C ARG A 248 -16.86 5.53 -7.48
N ASP A 249 -15.78 5.24 -8.24
CA ASP A 249 -15.84 4.34 -9.38
C ASP A 249 -16.07 2.89 -8.97
N THR A 250 -15.37 2.42 -7.93
CA THR A 250 -15.47 1.03 -7.47
C THR A 250 -16.80 0.73 -6.78
N MET A 251 -17.43 1.73 -6.14
CA MET A 251 -18.64 1.59 -5.32
C MET A 251 -19.71 2.64 -5.67
N PRO A 252 -20.20 2.74 -6.89
CA PRO A 252 -21.12 3.81 -7.31
C PRO A 252 -22.46 3.78 -6.55
N ARG A 253 -22.91 2.62 -6.09
CA ARG A 253 -24.17 2.43 -5.33
C ARG A 253 -23.94 2.07 -3.86
N GLY A 254 -22.67 1.90 -3.47
CA GLY A 254 -22.31 1.33 -2.18
C GLY A 254 -22.51 -0.18 -2.10
N VAL A 255 -22.04 -0.75 -1.01
CA VAL A 255 -22.27 -2.15 -0.62
C VAL A 255 -22.72 -2.18 0.83
N LEU A 256 -23.27 -3.30 1.29
CA LEU A 256 -23.75 -3.41 2.65
C LEU A 256 -22.65 -3.06 3.67
N GLY A 257 -22.92 -2.06 4.51
CA GLY A 257 -22.00 -1.57 5.55
C GLY A 257 -20.95 -0.56 5.07
N MET A 258 -20.96 -0.17 3.77
CA MET A 258 -19.99 0.78 3.24
C MET A 258 -20.58 1.58 2.07
N ASN A 259 -20.35 2.89 2.08
CA ASN A 259 -20.72 3.78 0.99
C ASN A 259 -19.60 4.77 0.66
N ALA A 260 -19.73 5.46 -0.48
CA ALA A 260 -18.71 6.39 -0.96
C ALA A 260 -18.38 7.52 0.03
N LYS A 261 -19.38 8.01 0.79
CA LYS A 261 -19.16 9.06 1.79
C LYS A 261 -18.34 8.57 2.98
N GLN A 262 -18.62 7.38 3.49
CA GLN A 262 -17.81 6.78 4.57
C GLN A 262 -16.39 6.50 4.08
N MET A 263 -16.22 6.06 2.83
CA MET A 263 -14.89 5.85 2.26
C MET A 263 -14.13 7.17 2.11
N GLU A 264 -14.79 8.24 1.65
CA GLU A 264 -14.20 9.59 1.59
C GLU A 264 -13.72 10.05 2.97
N GLU A 265 -14.55 9.91 4.02
CA GLU A 265 -14.19 10.25 5.40
C GLU A 265 -12.99 9.40 5.88
N TYR A 266 -12.97 8.11 5.56
CA TYR A 266 -11.86 7.23 5.90
C TYR A 266 -10.55 7.64 5.22
N LEU A 267 -10.59 7.95 3.93
CA LEU A 267 -9.42 8.37 3.17
C LEU A 267 -8.88 9.73 3.64
N GLN A 268 -9.74 10.65 4.02
CA GLN A 268 -9.35 11.91 4.69
C GLN A 268 -8.69 11.64 6.05
N PHE A 269 -9.22 10.69 6.83
CA PHE A 269 -8.59 10.26 8.09
C PHE A 269 -7.19 9.68 7.85
N ILE A 270 -7.01 8.83 6.85
CA ILE A 270 -5.71 8.26 6.46
C ILE A 270 -4.75 9.36 5.99
N ALA A 271 -5.22 10.31 5.17
CA ALA A 271 -4.41 11.45 4.71
C ALA A 271 -3.88 12.29 5.88
N ASN A 272 -4.74 12.64 6.84
CA ASN A 272 -4.33 13.35 8.05
C ASN A 272 -3.25 12.58 8.82
N ARG A 273 -3.41 11.26 8.93
CA ARG A 273 -2.41 10.40 9.56
C ARG A 273 -1.05 10.48 8.84
N ARG A 274 -1.03 10.46 7.50
CA ARG A 274 0.20 10.59 6.70
C ARG A 274 0.85 11.97 6.87
N LEU A 275 0.06 13.04 6.84
CA LEU A 275 0.56 14.40 7.08
C LEU A 275 1.26 14.49 8.44
N VAL A 276 0.60 14.07 9.50
CA VAL A 276 1.15 14.12 10.87
C VAL A 276 2.41 13.25 11.02
N GLN A 277 2.46 12.08 10.39
CA GLN A 277 3.60 11.17 10.46
C GLN A 277 4.88 11.76 9.87
N ILE A 278 4.76 12.68 8.90
CA ILE A 278 5.92 13.40 8.33
C ILE A 278 6.07 14.82 8.89
N GLY A 279 5.35 15.17 9.97
CA GLY A 279 5.49 16.43 10.70
C GLY A 279 4.75 17.61 10.07
N LEU A 280 3.68 17.36 9.33
CA LEU A 280 2.76 18.38 8.81
C LEU A 280 1.47 18.43 9.62
N GLU A 281 0.75 19.55 9.57
CA GLU A 281 -0.55 19.69 10.21
C GLU A 281 -1.63 18.90 9.45
N PRO A 282 -2.64 18.35 10.15
CA PRO A 282 -3.76 17.69 9.51
C PRO A 282 -4.60 18.70 8.72
N GLU A 283 -5.01 18.34 7.51
CA GLU A 283 -5.79 19.21 6.60
C GLU A 283 -7.31 19.09 6.81
N PHE A 284 -7.78 17.89 7.12
CA PHE A 284 -9.22 17.61 7.23
C PHE A 284 -9.69 17.70 8.68
N ALA A 285 -10.34 18.82 9.04
CA ALA A 285 -10.83 19.04 10.40
C ALA A 285 -12.04 18.16 10.75
N GLY A 286 -12.07 17.62 11.97
CA GLY A 286 -13.20 16.89 12.52
C GLY A 286 -13.46 15.51 11.92
N VAL A 287 -12.57 14.99 11.10
CA VAL A 287 -12.69 13.63 10.49
C VAL A 287 -12.42 12.57 11.56
N THR A 288 -13.25 11.55 11.58
CA THR A 288 -13.08 10.37 12.44
C THR A 288 -12.93 9.11 11.58
N ASN A 289 -12.45 8.01 12.18
CA ASN A 289 -12.33 6.74 11.47
C ASN A 289 -13.70 6.02 11.44
N PRO A 290 -14.37 5.94 10.28
CA PRO A 290 -15.65 5.23 10.16
C PRO A 290 -15.51 3.71 10.14
N PHE A 291 -14.27 3.19 10.01
CA PHE A 291 -13.94 1.76 9.98
C PHE A 291 -12.92 1.39 11.06
N PRO A 292 -13.28 1.47 12.37
CA PRO A 292 -12.35 1.21 13.46
C PRO A 292 -11.73 -0.20 13.41
N TRP A 293 -12.43 -1.19 12.86
CA TRP A 293 -11.95 -2.54 12.62
C TRP A 293 -10.71 -2.60 11.69
N MET A 294 -10.54 -1.64 10.79
CA MET A 294 -9.32 -1.53 9.98
C MET A 294 -8.08 -1.23 10.84
N SER A 295 -8.23 -0.37 11.85
CA SER A 295 -7.13 -0.10 12.79
C SER A 295 -6.79 -1.32 13.61
N GLU A 296 -7.79 -2.10 14.02
CA GLU A 296 -7.57 -3.37 14.75
C GLU A 296 -6.77 -4.36 13.92
N ILE A 297 -7.08 -4.52 12.62
CA ILE A 297 -6.32 -5.38 11.71
C ILE A 297 -4.86 -4.89 11.55
N MET A 298 -4.65 -3.59 11.43
CA MET A 298 -3.31 -3.01 11.32
C MET A 298 -2.52 -3.10 12.63
N ASP A 299 -3.19 -3.03 13.77
CA ASP A 299 -2.59 -3.03 15.12
C ASP A 299 -2.43 -4.44 15.71
N LEU A 300 -3.11 -5.48 15.18
CA LEU A 300 -2.97 -6.89 15.58
C LEU A 300 -1.52 -7.43 15.51
N ARG A 301 -0.61 -6.62 15.00
CA ARG A 301 0.82 -6.88 14.93
C ARG A 301 1.53 -7.03 16.26
N LYS A 302 0.99 -6.52 17.33
CA LYS A 302 1.73 -6.46 18.60
C LYS A 302 1.60 -7.71 19.45
N GLU A 303 0.64 -8.59 19.23
CA GLU A 303 0.36 -9.62 20.25
C GLU A 303 0.18 -11.08 19.79
N LYS A 304 0.00 -11.41 18.48
CA LYS A 304 -0.14 -12.82 18.06
C LYS A 304 0.39 -13.08 16.66
N ASN A 305 1.35 -13.99 16.54
CA ASN A 305 1.62 -14.71 15.29
C ASN A 305 0.36 -15.50 14.91
N PHE A 306 -0.27 -15.17 13.80
CA PHE A 306 -1.45 -15.87 13.28
C PHE A 306 -1.20 -17.39 13.14
N PHE A 307 0.05 -17.80 12.90
CA PHE A 307 0.47 -19.21 12.84
C PHE A 307 0.49 -19.92 14.21
N GLU A 308 0.66 -19.20 15.33
CA GLU A 308 0.59 -19.81 16.67
C GLU A 308 -0.84 -20.20 17.07
N THR A 309 -1.86 -19.54 16.50
CA THR A 309 -3.27 -19.91 16.75
C THR A 309 -3.71 -21.14 15.96
N ARG A 310 -3.09 -21.43 14.81
CA ARG A 310 -3.41 -22.64 14.01
C ARG A 310 -2.79 -23.93 14.56
N VAL A 311 -1.67 -23.83 15.26
CA VAL A 311 -0.97 -25.02 15.83
C VAL A 311 -1.68 -25.58 17.05
N THR A 312 -2.51 -24.79 17.74
CA THR A 312 -3.23 -25.22 18.95
C THR A 312 -4.56 -25.91 18.66
N GLU A 313 -5.13 -25.82 17.46
CA GLU A 313 -6.38 -26.50 17.09
C GLU A 313 -6.19 -27.96 16.55
N TYR A 314 -4.94 -28.39 16.35
CA TYR A 314 -4.64 -29.78 15.91
C TYR A 314 -4.13 -30.70 17.04
N GLN A 315 -4.33 -30.31 18.28
CA GLN A 315 -4.10 -31.22 19.43
C GLN A 315 -5.43 -31.62 20.08
N VAL A 316 -6.19 -32.49 19.40
CA VAL A 316 -7.01 -33.55 20.03
C VAL A 316 -7.08 -34.73 19.08
#